data_15b7014722f0000c4bbeeeb48554d0fc
#
_entry.id   15b7014722f0000c4bbeeeb48554d0fc
#
_cell.length_a   1.000
_cell.length_b   1.000
_cell.length_c   1.000
_cell.angle_alpha   90.00
_cell.angle_beta   90.00
_cell.angle_gamma   90.00
#
_symmetry.space_group_name_H-M   'P 1'
#
loop_
_entity.id
_entity.type
_entity.pdbx_description
1 polymer ?
#
loop_
_entity_poly.entity_id
_entity_poly.type
_entity_poly.pdbx_seq_one_letter_code
_entity_poly.pdbx_strand_id
1 'polypeptide(L)'
;MHATVEHPLKHPVRPPLRVLALYALGQLGWSLGSYGVSNLLIYFYMPPEEGQPLFPTYIHQGAVVGFLTLIGIISASGRLFDAIMDPIIANWSDRKQSKTGKRKWFLLRGAVPFSLAGLLIFCPLASDYGSINILWLLLMHAIYYFFLAFYLIPYSALIPELGHEARDRMVISTLLSIAWALGFILGTQIFRIQAWLTACGHTPVASFQTAIGGLQLIALFFMLLPAIFLREGKYALQQHSAHTLNQSLGIIRANVAFRWFLASDLLYWIALTFVQLGIGYYTTLLLGLDIAEASTFSLISFLCSFLFYWPIHVLAGRWGKNLLMKTGFLVFALLFSLLAISNWLTLPPRLVLYGLGMMAAFPLAVFGILPNALIGDLVEVEEKTSGQRLSGMFF
;
A
#
# COMPACT_ATOMS: atom_id res chain seq x y z
N MET A 1 32.26 -38.80 -22.94
CA MET A 1 31.23 -38.33 -23.86
C MET A 1 29.91 -38.33 -23.10
N HIS A 2 29.68 -37.29 -22.29
CA HIS A 2 28.41 -37.12 -21.56
C HIS A 2 27.54 -36.17 -22.41
N ALA A 3 26.53 -36.72 -23.04
CA ALA A 3 25.49 -35.93 -23.69
C ALA A 3 24.63 -35.25 -22.61
N THR A 4 24.83 -33.95 -22.46
CA THR A 4 23.87 -33.09 -21.73
C THR A 4 22.60 -33.07 -22.54
N VAL A 5 21.55 -33.75 -22.01
CA VAL A 5 20.21 -33.63 -22.52
C VAL A 5 19.72 -32.22 -22.18
N GLU A 6 19.87 -31.31 -23.13
CA GLU A 6 19.18 -30.00 -23.07
C GLU A 6 17.67 -30.26 -23.14
N HIS A 7 17.00 -30.17 -21.98
CA HIS A 7 15.53 -30.04 -21.98
C HIS A 7 15.20 -28.74 -22.72
N PRO A 8 14.35 -28.78 -23.79
CA PRO A 8 13.95 -27.59 -24.49
C PRO A 8 13.27 -26.66 -23.47
N LEU A 9 13.82 -25.45 -23.30
CA LEU A 9 13.25 -24.40 -22.49
C LEU A 9 11.81 -24.16 -22.99
N LYS A 10 10.82 -24.67 -22.27
CA LYS A 10 9.41 -24.42 -22.56
C LYS A 10 9.21 -22.92 -22.44
N HIS A 11 8.97 -22.24 -23.56
CA HIS A 11 8.57 -20.83 -23.54
C HIS A 11 7.35 -20.68 -22.63
N PRO A 12 7.39 -19.75 -21.67
CA PRO A 12 6.28 -19.55 -20.76
C PRO A 12 5.03 -19.17 -21.54
N VAL A 13 3.91 -19.75 -21.13
CA VAL A 13 2.62 -19.52 -21.78
C VAL A 13 2.05 -18.21 -21.29
N ARG A 14 1.54 -17.38 -22.20
CA ARG A 14 0.85 -16.11 -21.84
C ARG A 14 -0.27 -16.40 -20.84
N PRO A 15 -0.29 -15.72 -19.67
CA PRO A 15 -1.30 -15.98 -18.65
C PRO A 15 -2.68 -15.49 -19.11
N PRO A 16 -3.74 -16.32 -18.97
CA PRO A 16 -5.10 -15.89 -19.25
C PRO A 16 -5.59 -14.89 -18.17
N LEU A 17 -6.60 -14.08 -18.50
CA LEU A 17 -7.13 -13.02 -17.61
C LEU A 17 -7.49 -13.55 -16.21
N ARG A 18 -8.04 -14.77 -16.10
CA ARG A 18 -8.33 -15.40 -14.80
C ARG A 18 -7.11 -15.61 -13.91
N VAL A 19 -5.94 -15.85 -14.50
CA VAL A 19 -4.66 -15.98 -13.75
C VAL A 19 -4.17 -14.62 -13.29
N LEU A 20 -4.32 -13.59 -14.13
CA LEU A 20 -4.00 -12.21 -13.77
C LEU A 20 -4.94 -11.69 -12.67
N ALA A 21 -6.23 -12.00 -12.75
CA ALA A 21 -7.20 -11.69 -11.70
C ALA A 21 -6.87 -12.42 -10.39
N LEU A 22 -6.52 -13.71 -10.45
CA LEU A 22 -6.06 -14.45 -9.27
C LEU A 22 -4.82 -13.82 -8.63
N TYR A 23 -3.86 -13.38 -9.45
CA TYR A 23 -2.69 -12.65 -8.97
C TYR A 23 -3.11 -11.34 -8.29
N ALA A 24 -4.03 -10.57 -8.86
CA ALA A 24 -4.50 -9.31 -8.30
C ALA A 24 -5.22 -9.48 -6.95
N LEU A 25 -5.79 -10.64 -6.62
CA LEU A 25 -6.36 -10.90 -5.29
C LEU A 25 -5.31 -10.83 -4.17
N GLY A 26 -4.05 -11.15 -4.46
CA GLY A 26 -2.95 -10.93 -3.51
C GLY A 26 -2.75 -9.46 -3.14
N GLN A 27 -2.97 -8.55 -4.11
CA GLN A 27 -2.96 -7.10 -3.89
C GLN A 27 -4.08 -6.67 -2.93
N LEU A 28 -5.29 -7.17 -3.12
CA LEU A 28 -6.41 -6.92 -2.22
C LEU A 28 -6.07 -7.40 -0.80
N GLY A 29 -5.47 -8.58 -0.67
CA GLY A 29 -5.07 -9.13 0.62
C GLY A 29 -4.09 -8.25 1.36
N TRP A 30 -2.95 -7.91 0.74
CA TRP A 30 -1.95 -7.12 1.44
C TRP A 30 -2.39 -5.65 1.67
N SER A 31 -3.14 -5.05 0.77
CA SER A 31 -3.67 -3.69 0.96
C SER A 31 -4.67 -3.63 2.12
N LEU A 32 -5.55 -4.62 2.25
CA LEU A 32 -6.45 -4.77 3.38
C LEU A 32 -5.67 -4.99 4.69
N GLY A 33 -4.69 -5.92 4.69
CA GLY A 33 -3.89 -6.25 5.87
C GLY A 33 -3.00 -5.11 6.35
N SER A 34 -2.56 -4.23 5.43
CA SER A 34 -1.75 -3.06 5.80
C SER A 34 -2.58 -1.86 6.27
N TYR A 35 -3.89 -1.83 6.00
CA TYR A 35 -4.72 -0.67 6.30
C TYR A 35 -4.66 -0.26 7.78
N GLY A 36 -4.81 -1.21 8.71
CA GLY A 36 -4.77 -0.96 10.15
C GLY A 36 -3.49 -0.28 10.59
N VAL A 37 -2.34 -0.86 10.26
CA VAL A 37 -1.01 -0.34 10.66
C VAL A 37 -0.71 0.99 9.98
N SER A 38 -1.07 1.15 8.71
CA SER A 38 -0.78 2.38 7.97
C SER A 38 -1.66 3.56 8.35
N ASN A 39 -2.91 3.34 8.79
CA ASN A 39 -3.88 4.41 8.97
C ASN A 39 -4.40 4.55 10.41
N LEU A 40 -4.40 3.48 11.21
CA LEU A 40 -5.05 3.47 12.52
C LEU A 40 -4.08 3.35 13.70
N LEU A 41 -2.80 3.05 13.43
CA LEU A 41 -1.77 2.85 14.46
C LEU A 41 -1.66 4.06 15.39
N ILE A 42 -1.55 5.25 14.81
CA ILE A 42 -1.42 6.49 15.58
C ILE A 42 -2.70 6.74 16.38
N TYR A 43 -3.87 6.61 15.78
CA TYR A 43 -5.14 6.82 16.46
C TYR A 43 -5.38 5.83 17.61
N PHE A 44 -4.93 4.57 17.47
CA PHE A 44 -5.06 3.56 18.54
C PHE A 44 -4.15 3.85 19.74
N TYR A 45 -2.89 4.24 19.50
CA TYR A 45 -1.91 4.49 20.56
C TYR A 45 -1.90 5.94 21.07
N MET A 46 -2.48 6.86 20.32
CA MET A 46 -2.56 8.28 20.63
C MET A 46 -3.95 8.82 20.28
N PRO A 47 -4.99 8.32 20.99
CA PRO A 47 -6.35 8.81 20.76
C PRO A 47 -6.46 10.29 21.14
N PRO A 48 -7.39 11.07 20.54
CA PRO A 48 -7.64 12.45 20.90
C PRO A 48 -7.95 12.61 22.39
N GLU A 49 -7.37 13.61 23.03
CA GLU A 49 -7.59 13.91 24.47
C GLU A 49 -8.97 14.52 24.75
N GLU A 50 -9.60 15.18 23.76
CA GLU A 50 -10.92 15.79 23.88
C GLU A 50 -12.01 14.73 23.78
N GLY A 51 -12.85 14.63 24.81
CA GLY A 51 -13.92 13.66 24.94
C GLY A 51 -13.56 12.43 25.77
N GLN A 52 -14.37 11.38 25.68
CA GLN A 52 -14.03 10.08 26.28
C GLN A 52 -13.10 9.33 25.30
N PRO A 53 -11.83 9.06 25.68
CA PRO A 53 -10.91 8.34 24.79
C PRO A 53 -11.45 6.93 24.52
N LEU A 54 -11.47 6.57 23.24
CA LEU A 54 -11.95 5.26 22.78
C LEU A 54 -11.04 4.12 23.24
N PHE A 55 -9.76 4.43 23.44
CA PHE A 55 -8.70 3.49 23.82
C PHE A 55 -7.93 3.97 25.04
N PRO A 56 -7.45 3.07 25.93
CA PRO A 56 -6.57 3.41 27.05
C PRO A 56 -5.21 3.94 26.55
N THR A 57 -4.51 4.63 27.45
CA THR A 57 -3.14 5.09 27.22
C THR A 57 -2.16 3.95 27.45
N TYR A 58 -1.66 3.32 26.41
CA TYR A 58 -0.72 2.20 26.49
C TYR A 58 0.76 2.62 26.51
N ILE A 59 1.06 3.77 25.88
CA ILE A 59 2.42 4.31 25.73
C ILE A 59 2.42 5.81 26.00
N HIS A 60 3.62 6.41 26.14
CA HIS A 60 3.76 7.84 26.34
C HIS A 60 3.21 8.64 25.15
N GLN A 61 2.28 9.55 25.40
CA GLN A 61 1.61 10.37 24.37
C GLN A 61 2.30 11.71 24.10
N GLY A 62 3.10 12.19 25.05
CA GLY A 62 3.81 13.45 24.92
C GLY A 62 4.99 13.39 23.94
N ALA A 63 5.53 14.58 23.63
CA ALA A 63 6.75 14.69 22.86
C ALA A 63 7.94 14.11 23.64
N VAL A 64 8.78 13.30 22.99
CA VAL A 64 9.98 12.68 23.58
C VAL A 64 11.23 13.41 23.12
N VAL A 65 11.28 13.85 21.83
CA VAL A 65 12.40 14.59 21.26
C VAL A 65 11.85 15.78 20.46
N GLY A 66 12.00 16.98 20.96
CA GLY A 66 11.45 18.19 20.35
C GLY A 66 9.93 18.09 20.20
N PHE A 67 9.42 18.06 18.98
CA PHE A 67 8.00 17.88 18.65
C PHE A 67 7.62 16.43 18.30
N LEU A 68 8.59 15.49 18.32
CA LEU A 68 8.36 14.11 17.93
C LEU A 68 7.78 13.29 19.09
N THR A 69 6.62 12.68 18.87
CA THR A 69 6.01 11.73 19.79
C THR A 69 6.64 10.35 19.65
N LEU A 70 6.52 9.52 20.69
CA LEU A 70 7.04 8.16 20.68
C LEU A 70 6.46 7.33 19.53
N ILE A 71 5.14 7.42 19.32
CA ILE A 71 4.48 6.69 18.23
C ILE A 71 4.91 7.21 16.84
N GLY A 72 5.18 8.50 16.71
CA GLY A 72 5.71 9.09 15.49
C GLY A 72 7.10 8.54 15.16
N ILE A 73 7.99 8.42 16.17
CA ILE A 73 9.33 7.83 16.01
C ILE A 73 9.22 6.36 15.63
N ILE A 74 8.35 5.59 16.28
CA ILE A 74 8.12 4.17 15.97
C ILE A 74 7.61 4.01 14.54
N SER A 75 6.62 4.80 14.12
CA SER A 75 6.08 4.77 12.76
C SER A 75 7.13 5.12 11.70
N ALA A 76 7.96 6.14 11.97
CA ALA A 76 9.06 6.53 11.09
C ALA A 76 10.15 5.45 11.01
N SER A 77 10.48 4.80 12.14
CA SER A 77 11.48 3.71 12.17
C SER A 77 11.05 2.51 11.33
N GLY A 78 9.76 2.20 11.27
CA GLY A 78 9.21 1.15 10.42
C GLY A 78 9.44 1.44 8.92
N ARG A 79 9.21 2.69 8.49
CA ARG A 79 9.48 3.10 7.10
C ARG A 79 10.95 3.07 6.74
N LEU A 80 11.83 3.45 7.68
CA LEU A 80 13.27 3.36 7.50
C LEU A 80 13.73 1.90 7.40
N PHE A 81 13.17 1.03 8.24
CA PHE A 81 13.43 -0.41 8.21
C PHE A 81 13.00 -1.04 6.87
N ASP A 82 11.84 -0.67 6.35
CA ASP A 82 11.32 -1.07 5.04
C ASP A 82 12.32 -0.70 3.93
N ALA A 83 12.74 0.57 3.88
CA ALA A 83 13.71 1.04 2.89
C ALA A 83 15.05 0.30 2.91
N ILE A 84 15.47 -0.22 4.07
CA ILE A 84 16.70 -1.04 4.20
C ILE A 84 16.44 -2.48 3.78
N MET A 85 15.29 -3.05 4.14
CA MET A 85 14.96 -4.45 3.86
C MET A 85 14.60 -4.71 2.41
N ASP A 86 13.99 -3.74 1.72
CA ASP A 86 13.56 -3.88 0.33
C ASP A 86 14.69 -4.36 -0.61
N PRO A 87 15.85 -3.70 -0.71
CA PRO A 87 16.93 -4.15 -1.58
C PRO A 87 17.54 -5.49 -1.16
N ILE A 88 17.55 -5.80 0.15
CA ILE A 88 18.04 -7.07 0.69
C ILE A 88 17.14 -8.21 0.23
N ILE A 89 15.83 -8.06 0.41
CA ILE A 89 14.83 -9.06 0.04
C ILE A 89 14.74 -9.20 -1.48
N ALA A 90 14.82 -8.09 -2.23
CA ALA A 90 14.87 -8.11 -3.69
C ALA A 90 16.01 -9.01 -4.20
N ASN A 91 17.24 -8.74 -3.73
CA ASN A 91 18.42 -9.54 -4.09
C ASN A 91 18.27 -11.01 -3.65
N TRP A 92 17.73 -11.26 -2.43
CA TRP A 92 17.51 -12.62 -1.96
C TRP A 92 16.48 -13.36 -2.82
N SER A 93 15.36 -12.70 -3.16
CA SER A 93 14.29 -13.31 -3.97
C SER A 93 14.74 -13.59 -5.42
N ASP A 94 15.63 -12.76 -5.97
CA ASP A 94 16.18 -12.96 -7.33
C ASP A 94 17.12 -14.16 -7.40
N ARG A 95 17.90 -14.42 -6.36
CA ARG A 95 18.88 -15.51 -6.28
C ARG A 95 18.29 -16.84 -5.81
N LYS A 96 17.08 -16.81 -5.23
CA LYS A 96 16.46 -18.01 -4.69
C LYS A 96 16.12 -19.00 -5.78
N GLN A 97 16.63 -20.23 -5.65
CA GLN A 97 16.20 -21.37 -6.45
C GLN A 97 15.16 -22.17 -5.62
N SER A 98 14.02 -22.47 -6.21
CA SER A 98 12.96 -23.25 -5.54
C SER A 98 12.21 -24.11 -6.56
N LYS A 99 11.93 -25.35 -6.19
CA LYS A 99 11.13 -26.29 -7.01
C LYS A 99 9.68 -25.84 -7.17
N THR A 100 9.15 -25.04 -6.24
CA THR A 100 7.77 -24.53 -6.24
C THR A 100 7.61 -23.19 -6.94
N GLY A 101 8.71 -22.59 -7.39
CA GLY A 101 8.79 -21.22 -7.90
C GLY A 101 9.55 -20.31 -6.92
N LYS A 102 10.40 -19.44 -7.45
CA LYS A 102 11.26 -18.58 -6.62
C LYS A 102 10.45 -17.56 -5.84
N ARG A 103 9.45 -16.90 -6.47
CA ARG A 103 8.60 -15.87 -5.85
C ARG A 103 7.56 -16.49 -4.92
N LYS A 104 6.91 -17.58 -5.36
CA LYS A 104 5.91 -18.32 -4.61
C LYS A 104 6.40 -18.76 -3.23
N TRP A 105 7.67 -19.13 -3.11
CA TRP A 105 8.28 -19.53 -1.83
C TRP A 105 8.20 -18.42 -0.78
N PHE A 106 8.43 -17.17 -1.19
CA PHE A 106 8.33 -15.99 -0.31
C PHE A 106 6.88 -15.67 0.04
N LEU A 107 5.99 -15.69 -0.95
CA LEU A 107 4.57 -15.39 -0.74
C LEU A 107 3.93 -16.32 0.30
N LEU A 108 4.18 -17.63 0.21
CA LEU A 108 3.64 -18.62 1.15
C LEU A 108 4.14 -18.41 2.59
N ARG A 109 5.41 -18.01 2.75
CA ARG A 109 6.02 -17.85 4.07
C ARG A 109 5.83 -16.47 4.67
N GLY A 110 5.64 -15.46 3.82
CA GLY A 110 5.45 -14.08 4.26
C GLY A 110 4.04 -13.78 4.71
N ALA A 111 3.01 -14.37 4.08
CA ALA A 111 1.62 -14.01 4.32
C ALA A 111 1.17 -14.22 5.78
N VAL A 112 1.47 -15.37 6.38
CA VAL A 112 1.02 -15.70 7.75
C VAL A 112 1.68 -14.79 8.80
N PRO A 113 3.02 -14.66 8.84
CA PRO A 113 3.66 -13.78 9.83
C PRO A 113 3.29 -12.31 9.66
N PHE A 114 3.11 -11.83 8.41
CA PHE A 114 2.63 -10.48 8.12
C PHE A 114 1.27 -10.22 8.76
N SER A 115 0.27 -11.08 8.48
CA SER A 115 -1.09 -10.92 9.00
C SER A 115 -1.13 -11.05 10.52
N LEU A 116 -0.35 -11.98 11.09
CA LEU A 116 -0.26 -12.16 12.54
C LEU A 116 0.36 -10.93 13.22
N ALA A 117 1.47 -10.41 12.71
CA ALA A 117 2.11 -9.21 13.24
C ALA A 117 1.19 -7.98 13.12
N GLY A 118 0.46 -7.86 11.99
CA GLY A 118 -0.52 -6.80 11.77
C GLY A 118 -1.67 -6.80 12.80
N LEU A 119 -2.06 -7.96 13.32
CA LEU A 119 -2.98 -8.08 14.45
C LEU A 119 -2.29 -7.76 15.78
N LEU A 120 -1.14 -8.38 16.06
CA LEU A 120 -0.45 -8.31 17.35
C LEU A 120 0.06 -6.91 17.70
N ILE A 121 0.28 -6.05 16.71
CA ILE A 121 0.55 -4.62 16.91
C ILE A 121 -0.57 -3.97 17.74
N PHE A 122 -1.82 -4.34 17.54
CA PHE A 122 -2.99 -3.79 18.25
C PHE A 122 -3.37 -4.59 19.51
N CYS A 123 -2.53 -5.52 19.94
CA CYS A 123 -2.71 -6.32 21.17
C CYS A 123 -1.59 -6.01 22.15
N PRO A 124 -1.62 -4.86 22.87
CA PRO A 124 -0.64 -4.55 23.90
C PRO A 124 -0.61 -5.63 24.99
N LEU A 125 0.58 -5.89 25.54
CA LEU A 125 0.76 -6.95 26.56
C LEU A 125 0.22 -6.56 27.92
N ALA A 126 0.29 -5.27 28.27
CA ALA A 126 -0.25 -4.74 29.50
C ALA A 126 -1.44 -3.83 29.22
N SER A 127 -2.45 -3.87 30.08
CA SER A 127 -3.65 -3.03 30.01
C SER A 127 -3.37 -1.55 30.30
N ASP A 128 -2.27 -1.30 31.00
CA ASP A 128 -1.89 0.04 31.45
C ASP A 128 -0.62 0.53 30.76
N TYR A 129 -0.32 1.81 30.94
CA TYR A 129 0.90 2.44 30.49
C TYR A 129 2.14 1.69 30.99
N GLY A 130 3.07 1.33 30.10
CA GLY A 130 4.29 0.64 30.49
C GLY A 130 5.31 0.46 29.36
N SER A 131 6.58 0.38 29.75
CA SER A 131 7.70 0.13 28.83
C SER A 131 7.58 -1.19 28.07
N ILE A 132 6.90 -2.18 28.66
CA ILE A 132 6.66 -3.48 28.02
C ILE A 132 5.83 -3.33 26.75
N ASN A 133 4.83 -2.43 26.72
CA ASN A 133 4.02 -2.15 25.54
C ASN A 133 4.83 -1.47 24.44
N ILE A 134 5.79 -0.59 24.82
CA ILE A 134 6.70 0.07 23.88
C ILE A 134 7.60 -0.98 23.20
N LEU A 135 8.21 -1.87 24.00
CA LEU A 135 9.08 -2.93 23.49
C LEU A 135 8.31 -3.90 22.59
N TRP A 136 7.10 -4.28 23.01
CA TRP A 136 6.21 -5.14 22.23
C TRP A 136 5.83 -4.51 20.89
N LEU A 137 5.42 -3.22 20.91
CA LEU A 137 5.07 -2.49 19.71
C LEU A 137 6.25 -2.38 18.73
N LEU A 138 7.46 -2.04 19.23
CA LEU A 138 8.68 -1.99 18.40
C LEU A 138 8.97 -3.35 17.76
N LEU A 139 8.90 -4.43 18.54
CA LEU A 139 9.17 -5.79 18.06
C LEU A 139 8.15 -6.20 16.99
N MET A 140 6.85 -6.04 17.27
CA MET A 140 5.81 -6.42 16.33
C MET A 140 5.83 -5.54 15.07
N HIS A 141 6.16 -4.26 15.20
CA HIS A 141 6.31 -3.32 14.09
C HIS A 141 7.48 -3.72 13.17
N ALA A 142 8.64 -4.08 13.74
CA ALA A 142 9.79 -4.57 12.97
C ALA A 142 9.47 -5.89 12.25
N ILE A 143 8.82 -6.83 12.93
CA ILE A 143 8.37 -8.11 12.33
C ILE A 143 7.39 -7.84 11.19
N TYR A 144 6.43 -6.94 11.40
CA TYR A 144 5.45 -6.56 10.41
C TYR A 144 6.09 -6.02 9.12
N TYR A 145 6.99 -5.02 9.22
CA TYR A 145 7.65 -4.44 8.05
C TYR A 145 8.59 -5.43 7.36
N PHE A 146 9.29 -6.28 8.13
CA PHE A 146 10.09 -7.35 7.54
C PHE A 146 9.24 -8.28 6.68
N PHE A 147 8.12 -8.77 7.19
CA PHE A 147 7.26 -9.69 6.43
C PHE A 147 6.41 -8.99 5.38
N LEU A 148 6.13 -7.70 5.52
CA LEU A 148 5.57 -6.88 4.46
C LEU A 148 6.50 -6.86 3.25
N ALA A 149 7.77 -6.46 3.42
CA ALA A 149 8.77 -6.47 2.37
C ALA A 149 9.00 -7.89 1.82
N PHE A 150 9.06 -8.90 2.70
CA PHE A 150 9.25 -10.31 2.34
C PHE A 150 8.14 -10.86 1.43
N TYR A 151 6.91 -10.36 1.57
CA TYR A 151 5.80 -10.70 0.68
C TYR A 151 5.75 -9.77 -0.54
N LEU A 152 5.79 -8.46 -0.32
CA LEU A 152 5.49 -7.44 -1.33
C LEU A 152 6.54 -7.38 -2.43
N ILE A 153 7.84 -7.44 -2.11
CA ILE A 153 8.91 -7.33 -3.11
C ILE A 153 8.87 -8.49 -4.12
N PRO A 154 8.84 -9.77 -3.71
CA PRO A 154 8.68 -10.86 -4.66
C PRO A 154 7.33 -10.86 -5.40
N TYR A 155 6.27 -10.36 -4.75
CA TYR A 155 4.96 -10.19 -5.36
C TYR A 155 5.01 -9.16 -6.50
N SER A 156 5.59 -7.98 -6.27
CA SER A 156 5.72 -6.94 -7.29
C SER A 156 6.62 -7.36 -8.45
N ALA A 157 7.68 -8.14 -8.17
CA ALA A 157 8.55 -8.69 -9.20
C ALA A 157 7.84 -9.64 -10.18
N LEU A 158 6.68 -10.19 -9.80
CA LEU A 158 5.85 -10.98 -10.72
C LEU A 158 5.15 -10.13 -11.79
N ILE A 159 5.00 -8.81 -11.61
CA ILE A 159 4.34 -7.93 -12.60
C ILE A 159 5.01 -8.02 -13.98
N PRO A 160 6.31 -7.72 -14.11
CA PRO A 160 7.00 -7.87 -15.40
C PRO A 160 7.19 -9.33 -15.81
N GLU A 161 7.25 -10.28 -14.86
CA GLU A 161 7.39 -11.70 -15.17
C GLU A 161 6.11 -12.31 -15.77
N LEU A 162 4.92 -11.86 -15.34
CA LEU A 162 3.62 -12.29 -15.87
C LEU A 162 3.15 -11.44 -17.06
N GLY A 163 3.58 -10.19 -17.13
CA GLY A 163 3.22 -9.24 -18.19
C GLY A 163 4.18 -9.35 -19.39
N HIS A 164 3.96 -10.35 -20.26
CA HIS A 164 4.83 -10.63 -21.41
C HIS A 164 4.87 -9.47 -22.40
N GLU A 165 3.75 -8.77 -22.58
CA GLU A 165 3.60 -7.61 -23.46
C GLU A 165 3.19 -6.36 -22.67
N ALA A 166 3.40 -5.17 -23.24
CA ALA A 166 2.97 -3.91 -22.64
C ALA A 166 1.47 -3.88 -22.33
N ARG A 167 0.64 -4.50 -23.18
CA ARG A 167 -0.80 -4.67 -22.96
C ARG A 167 -1.12 -5.50 -21.73
N ASP A 168 -0.41 -6.60 -21.52
CA ASP A 168 -0.60 -7.48 -20.34
C ASP A 168 -0.23 -6.76 -19.06
N ARG A 169 0.89 -6.00 -19.07
CA ARG A 169 1.30 -5.18 -17.91
C ARG A 169 0.28 -4.10 -17.57
N MET A 170 -0.34 -3.47 -18.60
CA MET A 170 -1.43 -2.51 -18.39
C MET A 170 -2.64 -3.18 -17.72
N VAL A 171 -3.06 -4.36 -18.19
CA VAL A 171 -4.16 -5.14 -17.60
C VAL A 171 -3.84 -5.51 -16.15
N ILE A 172 -2.62 -6.00 -15.88
CA ILE A 172 -2.17 -6.33 -14.53
C ILE A 172 -2.26 -5.09 -13.63
N SER A 173 -1.67 -3.96 -14.04
CA SER A 173 -1.68 -2.72 -13.26
C SER A 173 -3.09 -2.23 -12.96
N THR A 174 -4.01 -2.33 -13.92
CA THR A 174 -5.42 -1.98 -13.72
C THR A 174 -6.09 -2.89 -12.68
N LEU A 175 -5.89 -4.21 -12.78
CA LEU A 175 -6.43 -5.17 -11.83
C LEU A 175 -5.86 -4.97 -10.42
N LEU A 176 -4.56 -4.69 -10.32
CA LEU A 176 -3.89 -4.38 -9.05
C LEU A 176 -4.45 -3.10 -8.42
N SER A 177 -4.68 -2.03 -9.21
CA SER A 177 -5.26 -0.78 -8.73
C SER A 177 -6.68 -0.97 -8.19
N ILE A 178 -7.51 -1.73 -8.90
CA ILE A 178 -8.87 -2.09 -8.43
C ILE A 178 -8.78 -2.89 -7.13
N ALA A 179 -7.94 -3.90 -7.08
CA ALA A 179 -7.77 -4.76 -5.91
C ALA A 179 -7.26 -3.97 -4.69
N TRP A 180 -6.31 -3.04 -4.90
CA TRP A 180 -5.81 -2.15 -3.86
C TRP A 180 -6.92 -1.26 -3.30
N ALA A 181 -7.69 -0.61 -4.16
CA ALA A 181 -8.79 0.25 -3.74
C ALA A 181 -9.88 -0.53 -2.96
N LEU A 182 -10.22 -1.74 -3.42
CA LEU A 182 -11.16 -2.62 -2.70
C LEU A 182 -10.63 -3.01 -1.31
N GLY A 183 -9.34 -3.34 -1.19
CA GLY A 183 -8.73 -3.64 0.09
C GLY A 183 -8.79 -2.45 1.06
N PHE A 184 -8.51 -1.25 0.57
CA PHE A 184 -8.66 -0.01 1.36
C PHE A 184 -10.12 0.25 1.76
N ILE A 185 -11.08 0.12 0.84
CA ILE A 185 -12.52 0.28 1.15
C ILE A 185 -12.95 -0.68 2.27
N LEU A 186 -12.55 -1.93 2.21
CA LEU A 186 -12.83 -2.90 3.27
C LEU A 186 -12.16 -2.50 4.60
N GLY A 187 -10.91 -2.04 4.53
CA GLY A 187 -10.16 -1.55 5.68
C GLY A 187 -10.83 -0.37 6.39
N THR A 188 -11.44 0.56 5.63
CA THR A 188 -12.15 1.70 6.22
C THR A 188 -13.34 1.31 7.10
N GLN A 189 -13.85 0.08 6.99
CA GLN A 189 -15.00 -0.38 7.75
C GLN A 189 -14.67 -0.81 9.19
N ILE A 190 -13.38 -0.77 9.59
CA ILE A 190 -12.93 -1.23 10.93
C ILE A 190 -13.73 -0.54 12.05
N PHE A 191 -13.87 0.78 12.03
CA PHE A 191 -14.62 1.49 13.07
C PHE A 191 -16.12 1.18 13.06
N ARG A 192 -16.71 0.91 11.91
CA ARG A 192 -18.13 0.48 11.83
C ARG A 192 -18.32 -0.91 12.42
N ILE A 193 -17.41 -1.84 12.12
CA ILE A 193 -17.43 -3.19 12.70
C ILE A 193 -17.22 -3.10 14.21
N GLN A 194 -16.28 -2.27 14.66
CA GLN A 194 -16.03 -2.01 16.08
C GLN A 194 -17.28 -1.48 16.78
N ALA A 195 -17.94 -0.43 16.24
CA ALA A 195 -19.13 0.16 16.80
C ALA A 195 -20.27 -0.87 16.93
N TRP A 196 -20.46 -1.71 15.90
CA TRP A 196 -21.43 -2.79 15.91
C TRP A 196 -21.13 -3.84 17.00
N LEU A 197 -19.86 -4.29 17.13
CA LEU A 197 -19.45 -5.23 18.17
C LEU A 197 -19.60 -4.64 19.58
N THR A 198 -19.31 -3.35 19.75
CA THR A 198 -19.50 -2.65 21.03
C THR A 198 -20.98 -2.58 21.39
N ALA A 199 -21.87 -2.34 20.43
CA ALA A 199 -23.32 -2.39 20.64
C ALA A 199 -23.81 -3.80 21.03
N CYS A 200 -23.09 -4.85 20.65
CA CYS A 200 -23.35 -6.23 21.08
C CYS A 200 -22.82 -6.55 22.50
N GLY A 201 -22.26 -5.57 23.23
CA GLY A 201 -21.84 -5.72 24.63
C GLY A 201 -20.35 -6.00 24.84
N HIS A 202 -19.51 -5.95 23.79
CA HIS A 202 -18.05 -6.06 23.92
C HIS A 202 -17.42 -4.72 24.33
N THR A 203 -16.25 -4.78 24.98
CA THR A 203 -15.49 -3.56 25.28
C THR A 203 -14.98 -2.92 23.98
N PRO A 204 -14.80 -1.58 23.91
CA PRO A 204 -14.31 -0.90 22.71
C PRO A 204 -12.98 -1.46 22.19
N VAL A 205 -12.05 -1.80 23.10
CA VAL A 205 -10.75 -2.38 22.74
C VAL A 205 -10.90 -3.76 22.12
N ALA A 206 -11.64 -4.67 22.78
CA ALA A 206 -11.88 -6.02 22.28
C ALA A 206 -12.62 -6.00 20.94
N SER A 207 -13.60 -5.08 20.77
CA SER A 207 -14.33 -4.87 19.53
C SER A 207 -13.39 -4.46 18.39
N PHE A 208 -12.47 -3.53 18.66
CA PHE A 208 -11.48 -3.09 17.68
C PHE A 208 -10.50 -4.20 17.31
N GLN A 209 -9.94 -4.91 18.30
CA GLN A 209 -9.03 -6.04 18.08
C GLN A 209 -9.71 -7.17 17.29
N THR A 210 -10.98 -7.47 17.58
CA THR A 210 -11.76 -8.46 16.83
C THR A 210 -12.01 -8.00 15.39
N ALA A 211 -12.31 -6.72 15.16
CA ALA A 211 -12.48 -6.16 13.81
C ALA A 211 -11.17 -6.26 13.00
N ILE A 212 -10.05 -5.84 13.58
CA ILE A 212 -8.71 -5.97 12.96
C ILE A 212 -8.40 -7.45 12.67
N GLY A 213 -8.60 -8.34 13.63
CA GLY A 213 -8.33 -9.78 13.49
C GLY A 213 -9.16 -10.42 12.38
N GLY A 214 -10.44 -10.08 12.29
CA GLY A 214 -11.32 -10.55 11.22
C GLY A 214 -10.85 -10.09 9.83
N LEU A 215 -10.47 -8.82 9.70
CA LEU A 215 -9.94 -8.29 8.44
C LEU A 215 -8.55 -8.85 8.10
N GLN A 216 -7.69 -9.11 9.10
CA GLN A 216 -6.40 -9.78 8.88
C GLN A 216 -6.56 -11.24 8.41
N LEU A 217 -7.57 -11.96 8.88
CA LEU A 217 -7.90 -13.31 8.38
C LEU A 217 -8.37 -13.27 6.93
N ILE A 218 -9.22 -12.30 6.57
CA ILE A 218 -9.66 -12.09 5.19
C ILE A 218 -8.46 -11.72 4.31
N ALA A 219 -7.60 -10.82 4.78
CA ALA A 219 -6.36 -10.42 4.10
C ALA A 219 -5.45 -11.62 3.83
N LEU A 220 -5.21 -12.44 4.86
CA LEU A 220 -4.42 -13.68 4.76
C LEU A 220 -4.99 -14.62 3.71
N PHE A 221 -6.31 -14.83 3.71
CA PHE A 221 -6.98 -15.67 2.70
C PHE A 221 -6.66 -15.18 1.29
N PHE A 222 -6.84 -13.89 0.99
CA PHE A 222 -6.57 -13.33 -0.33
C PHE A 222 -5.07 -13.35 -0.68
N MET A 223 -4.16 -13.13 0.28
CA MET A 223 -2.72 -13.22 0.05
C MET A 223 -2.27 -14.65 -0.29
N LEU A 224 -2.89 -15.65 0.31
CA LEU A 224 -2.55 -17.06 0.05
C LEU A 224 -3.05 -17.56 -1.32
N LEU A 225 -4.10 -16.96 -1.90
CA LEU A 225 -4.63 -17.41 -3.19
C LEU A 225 -3.58 -17.42 -4.31
N PRO A 226 -2.88 -16.32 -4.64
CA PRO A 226 -1.81 -16.37 -5.63
C PRO A 226 -0.64 -17.24 -5.18
N ALA A 227 -0.32 -17.25 -3.89
CA ALA A 227 0.76 -18.07 -3.34
C ALA A 227 0.52 -19.57 -3.52
N ILE A 228 -0.73 -20.04 -3.51
CA ILE A 228 -1.09 -21.46 -3.65
C ILE A 228 -1.34 -21.80 -5.12
N PHE A 229 -2.16 -21.02 -5.81
CA PHE A 229 -2.72 -21.40 -7.11
C PHE A 229 -1.92 -20.88 -8.31
N LEU A 230 -1.07 -19.84 -8.17
CA LEU A 230 -0.25 -19.36 -9.27
C LEU A 230 0.82 -20.41 -9.64
N ARG A 231 0.84 -20.82 -10.90
CA ARG A 231 1.86 -21.71 -11.47
C ARG A 231 2.99 -20.88 -12.09
N GLU A 232 3.91 -20.37 -11.24
CA GLU A 232 5.02 -19.51 -11.65
C GLU A 232 5.81 -20.12 -12.82
N GLY A 233 6.22 -21.38 -12.74
CA GLY A 233 7.00 -22.06 -13.78
C GLY A 233 6.28 -22.22 -15.13
N LYS A 234 4.95 -22.01 -15.20
CA LYS A 234 4.18 -22.06 -16.43
C LYS A 234 4.01 -20.70 -17.10
N TYR A 235 3.88 -19.64 -16.29
CA TYR A 235 3.44 -18.35 -16.78
C TYR A 235 4.49 -17.23 -16.64
N ALA A 236 5.40 -17.34 -15.66
CA ALA A 236 6.40 -16.30 -15.41
C ALA A 236 7.60 -16.42 -16.35
N LEU A 237 8.00 -15.29 -16.93
CA LEU A 237 9.25 -15.16 -17.66
C LEU A 237 10.41 -15.27 -16.67
N GLN A 238 11.31 -16.23 -16.86
CA GLN A 238 12.52 -16.30 -16.05
C GLN A 238 13.51 -15.22 -16.54
N GLN A 239 13.56 -14.13 -15.82
CA GLN A 239 14.57 -13.08 -16.04
C GLN A 239 15.75 -13.30 -15.10
N HIS A 240 16.95 -13.40 -15.66
CA HIS A 240 18.19 -13.36 -14.90
C HIS A 240 18.70 -11.92 -14.97
N SER A 241 18.67 -11.20 -13.86
CA SER A 241 19.34 -9.90 -13.77
C SER A 241 20.84 -10.12 -13.69
N ALA A 242 21.57 -9.67 -14.71
CA ALA A 242 23.03 -9.79 -14.78
C ALA A 242 23.76 -8.68 -13.98
N HIS A 243 23.05 -7.69 -13.43
CA HIS A 243 23.64 -6.51 -12.82
C HIS A 243 23.75 -6.58 -11.30
N THR A 244 24.87 -6.01 -10.79
CA THR A 244 25.04 -5.76 -9.35
C THR A 244 24.23 -4.53 -8.94
N LEU A 245 23.78 -4.47 -7.68
CA LEU A 245 23.04 -3.33 -7.13
C LEU A 245 23.72 -1.98 -7.38
N ASN A 246 25.06 -1.91 -7.27
CA ASN A 246 25.82 -0.68 -7.49
C ASN A 246 25.77 -0.17 -8.93
N GLN A 247 25.83 -1.07 -9.92
CA GLN A 247 25.73 -0.68 -11.34
C GLN A 247 24.35 -0.10 -11.65
N SER A 248 23.34 -0.70 -11.14
CA SER A 248 21.95 -0.33 -11.34
C SER A 248 21.60 0.99 -10.65
N LEU A 249 22.10 1.23 -9.44
CA LEU A 249 21.97 2.53 -8.76
C LEU A 249 22.70 3.66 -9.51
N GLY A 250 23.81 3.35 -10.19
CA GLY A 250 24.53 4.30 -11.04
C GLY A 250 23.67 4.79 -12.21
N ILE A 251 22.97 3.87 -12.90
CA ILE A 251 22.10 4.19 -14.03
C ILE A 251 20.89 5.02 -13.58
N ILE A 252 20.25 4.64 -12.49
CA ILE A 252 19.11 5.39 -11.91
C ILE A 252 19.52 6.82 -11.56
N ARG A 253 20.67 7.01 -10.92
CA ARG A 253 21.19 8.34 -10.57
C ARG A 253 21.51 9.20 -11.80
N ALA A 254 21.91 8.60 -12.90
CA ALA A 254 22.20 9.31 -14.16
C ALA A 254 20.92 9.77 -14.89
N ASN A 255 19.80 9.05 -14.73
CA ASN A 255 18.54 9.35 -15.42
C ASN A 255 17.80 10.51 -14.76
N VAL A 256 17.86 11.70 -15.37
CA VAL A 256 17.22 12.93 -14.88
C VAL A 256 15.69 12.81 -14.84
N ALA A 257 15.08 12.19 -15.85
CA ALA A 257 13.63 12.02 -15.94
C ALA A 257 13.10 11.14 -14.80
N PHE A 258 13.83 10.05 -14.48
CA PHE A 258 13.48 9.17 -13.36
C PHE A 258 13.61 9.87 -12.01
N ARG A 259 14.62 10.72 -11.81
CA ARG A 259 14.76 11.50 -10.57
C ARG A 259 13.59 12.46 -10.34
N TRP A 260 13.12 13.15 -11.38
CA TRP A 260 11.96 14.02 -11.28
C TRP A 260 10.66 13.24 -11.06
N PHE A 261 10.53 12.08 -11.71
CA PHE A 261 9.42 11.17 -11.45
C PHE A 261 9.41 10.72 -9.99
N LEU A 262 10.53 10.26 -9.45
CA LEU A 262 10.66 9.80 -8.07
C LEU A 262 10.35 10.93 -7.07
N ALA A 263 10.81 12.16 -7.32
CA ALA A 263 10.49 13.32 -6.49
C ALA A 263 8.98 13.63 -6.49
N SER A 264 8.32 13.56 -7.65
CA SER A 264 6.87 13.80 -7.75
C SER A 264 6.06 12.69 -7.08
N ASP A 265 6.48 11.44 -7.22
CA ASP A 265 5.82 10.30 -6.58
C ASP A 265 5.96 10.36 -5.05
N LEU A 266 7.14 10.72 -4.55
CA LEU A 266 7.37 10.98 -3.12
C LEU A 266 6.44 12.06 -2.57
N LEU A 267 6.30 13.19 -3.27
CA LEU A 267 5.39 14.27 -2.87
C LEU A 267 3.93 13.82 -2.85
N TYR A 268 3.52 13.00 -3.81
CA TYR A 268 2.19 12.40 -3.81
C TYR A 268 1.96 11.51 -2.57
N TRP A 269 2.90 10.61 -2.27
CA TRP A 269 2.78 9.72 -1.11
C TRP A 269 2.77 10.50 0.21
N ILE A 270 3.55 11.58 0.33
CA ILE A 270 3.50 12.50 1.48
C ILE A 270 2.10 13.11 1.59
N ALA A 271 1.57 13.70 0.52
CA ALA A 271 0.25 14.31 0.53
C ALA A 271 -0.86 13.31 0.87
N LEU A 272 -0.82 12.11 0.28
CA LEU A 272 -1.77 11.05 0.58
C LEU A 272 -1.70 10.61 2.05
N THR A 273 -0.50 10.49 2.61
CA THR A 273 -0.30 10.14 4.02
C THR A 273 -0.92 11.18 4.95
N PHE A 274 -0.76 12.47 4.66
CA PHE A 274 -1.43 13.53 5.43
C PHE A 274 -2.95 13.40 5.40
N VAL A 275 -3.54 13.10 4.25
CA VAL A 275 -4.98 12.85 4.17
C VAL A 275 -5.38 11.63 4.99
N GLN A 276 -4.69 10.52 4.81
CA GLN A 276 -5.03 9.25 5.44
C GLN A 276 -4.91 9.29 6.97
N LEU A 277 -3.84 9.87 7.50
CA LEU A 277 -3.62 9.99 8.94
C LEU A 277 -4.46 11.12 9.56
N GLY A 278 -4.65 12.20 8.81
CA GLY A 278 -5.33 13.40 9.28
C GLY A 278 -6.86 13.32 9.26
N ILE A 279 -7.44 12.44 8.42
CA ILE A 279 -8.91 12.46 8.21
C ILE A 279 -9.69 12.17 9.48
N GLY A 280 -9.22 11.29 10.37
CA GLY A 280 -9.85 11.01 11.65
C GLY A 280 -9.89 12.25 12.54
N TYR A 281 -8.77 12.92 12.70
CA TYR A 281 -8.66 14.15 13.48
C TYR A 281 -9.48 15.30 12.87
N TYR A 282 -9.42 15.45 11.54
CA TYR A 282 -10.23 16.44 10.84
C TYR A 282 -11.72 16.25 11.08
N THR A 283 -12.20 15.01 10.99
CA THR A 283 -13.60 14.66 11.19
C THR A 283 -14.06 14.93 12.63
N THR A 284 -13.25 14.53 13.62
CA THR A 284 -13.63 14.62 15.03
C THR A 284 -13.39 16.00 15.63
N LEU A 285 -12.20 16.60 15.44
CA LEU A 285 -11.83 17.84 16.10
C LEU A 285 -12.29 19.10 15.35
N LEU A 286 -12.20 19.11 14.00
CA LEU A 286 -12.53 20.29 13.21
C LEU A 286 -13.99 20.32 12.80
N LEU A 287 -14.58 19.20 12.44
CA LEU A 287 -15.98 19.13 12.02
C LEU A 287 -16.94 18.74 13.14
N GLY A 288 -16.44 18.27 14.30
CA GLY A 288 -17.27 17.82 15.42
C GLY A 288 -18.17 16.61 15.09
N LEU A 289 -17.77 15.79 14.10
CA LEU A 289 -18.53 14.61 13.67
C LEU A 289 -17.99 13.34 14.34
N ASP A 290 -18.78 12.27 14.31
CA ASP A 290 -18.33 10.95 14.76
C ASP A 290 -17.18 10.42 13.91
N ILE A 291 -16.24 9.69 14.53
CA ILE A 291 -15.09 9.08 13.83
C ILE A 291 -15.51 8.13 12.71
N ALA A 292 -16.69 7.50 12.81
CA ALA A 292 -17.24 6.66 11.76
C ALA A 292 -17.47 7.40 10.44
N GLU A 293 -17.65 8.73 10.47
CA GLU A 293 -17.77 9.57 9.26
C GLU A 293 -16.46 9.68 8.48
N ALA A 294 -15.30 9.51 9.12
CA ALA A 294 -14.01 9.37 8.43
C ALA A 294 -13.99 8.14 7.50
N SER A 295 -14.64 7.06 7.90
CA SER A 295 -14.86 5.89 7.03
C SER A 295 -15.74 6.23 5.84
N THR A 296 -16.76 7.07 6.03
CA THR A 296 -17.65 7.53 4.95
C THR A 296 -16.91 8.40 3.94
N PHE A 297 -16.06 9.33 4.40
CA PHE A 297 -15.17 10.10 3.52
C PHE A 297 -14.30 9.19 2.65
N SER A 298 -13.61 8.24 3.27
CA SER A 298 -12.73 7.30 2.56
C SER A 298 -13.51 6.44 1.56
N LEU A 299 -14.68 5.94 1.97
CA LEU A 299 -15.57 5.16 1.11
C LEU A 299 -16.00 5.96 -0.13
N ILE A 300 -16.47 7.21 0.07
CA ILE A 300 -16.87 8.10 -1.02
C ILE A 300 -15.68 8.36 -1.96
N SER A 301 -14.51 8.71 -1.39
CA SER A 301 -13.30 9.01 -2.17
C SER A 301 -12.90 7.84 -3.06
N PHE A 302 -12.86 6.62 -2.52
CA PHE A 302 -12.47 5.43 -3.28
C PHE A 302 -13.55 4.98 -4.28
N LEU A 303 -14.83 4.96 -3.90
CA LEU A 303 -15.89 4.59 -4.83
C LEU A 303 -15.99 5.57 -6.00
N CYS A 304 -15.95 6.87 -5.71
CA CYS A 304 -15.97 7.89 -6.75
C CYS A 304 -14.71 7.84 -7.62
N SER A 305 -13.56 7.37 -7.12
CA SER A 305 -12.34 7.26 -7.93
C SER A 305 -12.51 6.29 -9.10
N PHE A 306 -13.30 5.23 -8.97
CA PHE A 306 -13.58 4.30 -10.07
C PHE A 306 -14.27 4.97 -11.27
N LEU A 307 -15.08 6.02 -11.01
CA LEU A 307 -15.74 6.78 -12.08
C LEU A 307 -14.71 7.51 -12.98
N PHE A 308 -13.55 7.84 -12.44
CA PHE A 308 -12.47 8.52 -13.16
C PHE A 308 -11.50 7.57 -13.89
N TYR A 309 -11.51 6.27 -13.60
CA TYR A 309 -10.56 5.32 -14.20
C TYR A 309 -10.66 5.26 -15.72
N TRP A 310 -11.87 5.16 -16.27
CA TRP A 310 -12.07 5.17 -17.71
C TRP A 310 -11.78 6.53 -18.36
N PRO A 311 -12.28 7.67 -17.85
CA PRO A 311 -11.92 8.99 -18.36
C PRO A 311 -10.41 9.25 -18.37
N ILE A 312 -9.69 8.89 -17.29
CA ILE A 312 -8.24 9.06 -17.20
C ILE A 312 -7.53 8.27 -18.29
N HIS A 313 -7.95 7.02 -18.54
CA HIS A 313 -7.38 6.23 -19.62
C HIS A 313 -7.52 6.89 -21.00
N VAL A 314 -8.70 7.41 -21.31
CA VAL A 314 -8.97 8.13 -22.57
C VAL A 314 -8.20 9.45 -22.64
N LEU A 315 -8.21 10.23 -21.57
CA LEU A 315 -7.53 11.54 -21.50
C LEU A 315 -6.01 11.40 -21.51
N ALA A 316 -5.45 10.34 -20.93
CA ALA A 316 -4.01 10.05 -20.98
C ALA A 316 -3.53 9.84 -22.41
N GLY A 317 -4.36 9.24 -23.27
CA GLY A 317 -4.07 9.10 -24.71
C GLY A 317 -4.18 10.39 -25.50
N ARG A 318 -5.06 11.34 -25.07
CA ARG A 318 -5.30 12.61 -25.80
C ARG A 318 -4.43 13.77 -25.33
N TRP A 319 -4.30 13.95 -24.03
CA TRP A 319 -3.63 15.09 -23.40
C TRP A 319 -2.23 14.76 -22.89
N GLY A 320 -1.90 13.49 -22.86
CA GLY A 320 -0.65 12.98 -22.32
C GLY A 320 -0.67 12.81 -20.79
N LYS A 321 0.11 11.84 -20.32
CA LYS A 321 0.18 11.45 -18.91
C LYS A 321 0.68 12.58 -18.00
N ASN A 322 1.65 13.39 -18.49
CA ASN A 322 2.24 14.48 -17.72
C ASN A 322 1.25 15.59 -17.37
N LEU A 323 0.34 15.96 -18.29
CA LEU A 323 -0.67 16.98 -18.02
C LEU A 323 -1.66 16.48 -16.94
N LEU A 324 -2.08 15.23 -17.03
CA LEU A 324 -2.98 14.62 -16.05
C LEU A 324 -2.33 14.52 -14.65
N MET A 325 -1.04 14.21 -14.56
CA MET A 325 -0.31 14.26 -13.28
C MET A 325 -0.31 15.68 -12.69
N LYS A 326 -0.04 16.70 -13.50
CA LYS A 326 -0.09 18.11 -13.06
C LYS A 326 -1.48 18.51 -12.59
N THR A 327 -2.54 18.12 -13.29
CA THR A 327 -3.93 18.40 -12.88
C THR A 327 -4.30 17.66 -11.60
N GLY A 328 -3.81 16.43 -11.40
CA GLY A 328 -3.96 15.69 -10.15
C GLY A 328 -3.35 16.43 -8.95
N PHE A 329 -2.11 16.93 -9.08
CA PHE A 329 -1.48 17.75 -8.04
C PHE A 329 -2.21 19.08 -7.80
N LEU A 330 -2.71 19.73 -8.84
CA LEU A 330 -3.48 20.96 -8.69
C LEU A 330 -4.77 20.72 -7.89
N VAL A 331 -5.48 19.62 -8.19
CA VAL A 331 -6.70 19.25 -7.44
C VAL A 331 -6.37 18.89 -5.99
N PHE A 332 -5.24 18.22 -5.72
CA PHE A 332 -4.78 18.01 -4.33
C PHE A 332 -4.47 19.32 -3.61
N ALA A 333 -3.78 20.26 -4.27
CA ALA A 333 -3.50 21.56 -3.68
C ALA A 333 -4.80 22.32 -3.33
N LEU A 334 -5.79 22.27 -4.22
CA LEU A 334 -7.10 22.86 -3.98
C LEU A 334 -7.84 22.16 -2.83
N LEU A 335 -7.77 20.83 -2.75
CA LEU A 335 -8.32 20.03 -1.64
C LEU A 335 -7.75 20.50 -0.30
N PHE A 336 -6.43 20.60 -0.17
CA PHE A 336 -5.77 21.05 1.08
C PHE A 336 -6.13 22.51 1.41
N SER A 337 -6.25 23.38 0.41
CA SER A 337 -6.69 24.76 0.61
C SER A 337 -8.11 24.82 1.15
N LEU A 338 -9.04 24.00 0.60
CA LEU A 338 -10.41 23.91 1.09
C LEU A 338 -10.50 23.30 2.50
N LEU A 339 -9.69 22.29 2.79
CA LEU A 339 -9.56 21.74 4.15
C LEU A 339 -9.14 22.82 5.16
N ALA A 340 -8.15 23.66 4.81
CA ALA A 340 -7.64 24.70 5.69
C ALA A 340 -8.68 25.78 5.99
N ILE A 341 -9.55 26.12 5.05
CA ILE A 341 -10.58 27.17 5.20
C ILE A 341 -11.97 26.60 5.57
N SER A 342 -12.08 25.31 5.75
CA SER A 342 -13.40 24.65 5.96
C SER A 342 -14.16 25.15 7.18
N ASN A 343 -13.47 25.54 8.25
CA ASN A 343 -14.09 26.10 9.46
C ASN A 343 -14.76 27.47 9.22
N TRP A 344 -14.40 28.16 8.15
CA TRP A 344 -14.99 29.45 7.78
C TRP A 344 -16.21 29.27 6.85
N LEU A 345 -16.43 28.06 6.35
CA LEU A 345 -17.58 27.75 5.51
C LEU A 345 -18.82 27.55 6.39
N THR A 346 -19.87 28.29 6.12
CA THR A 346 -21.18 28.18 6.81
C THR A 346 -22.01 26.98 6.33
N LEU A 347 -21.35 25.93 5.79
CA LEU A 347 -21.98 24.74 5.26
C LEU A 347 -22.13 23.65 6.33
N PRO A 348 -23.11 22.77 6.20
CA PRO A 348 -23.24 21.62 7.10
C PRO A 348 -21.95 20.76 7.07
N PRO A 349 -21.40 20.38 8.24
CA PRO A 349 -20.11 19.66 8.32
C PRO A 349 -20.06 18.37 7.47
N ARG A 350 -21.16 17.61 7.41
CA ARG A 350 -21.26 16.40 6.57
C ARG A 350 -21.18 16.72 5.08
N LEU A 351 -21.78 17.83 4.64
CA LEU A 351 -21.73 18.23 3.23
C LEU A 351 -20.29 18.61 2.83
N VAL A 352 -19.59 19.32 3.72
CA VAL A 352 -18.16 19.65 3.53
C VAL A 352 -17.32 18.38 3.44
N LEU A 353 -17.48 17.45 4.38
CA LEU A 353 -16.74 16.19 4.42
C LEU A 353 -16.94 15.36 3.13
N TYR A 354 -18.18 15.18 2.71
CA TYR A 354 -18.51 14.38 1.53
C TYR A 354 -18.07 15.06 0.22
N GLY A 355 -18.22 16.39 0.13
CA GLY A 355 -17.74 17.16 -1.01
C GLY A 355 -16.23 17.05 -1.19
N LEU A 356 -15.46 17.14 -0.10
CA LEU A 356 -14.02 16.94 -0.10
C LEU A 356 -13.65 15.49 -0.47
N GLY A 357 -14.44 14.50 -0.01
CA GLY A 357 -14.26 13.10 -0.40
C GLY A 357 -14.45 12.86 -1.90
N MET A 358 -15.49 13.46 -2.49
CA MET A 358 -15.73 13.39 -3.94
C MET A 358 -14.61 14.09 -4.72
N MET A 359 -14.09 15.21 -4.22
CA MET A 359 -12.99 15.94 -4.85
C MET A 359 -11.67 15.16 -4.78
N ALA A 360 -11.41 14.44 -3.69
CA ALA A 360 -10.24 13.57 -3.53
C ALA A 360 -10.22 12.40 -4.52
N ALA A 361 -11.37 12.00 -5.05
CA ALA A 361 -11.52 10.86 -5.95
C ALA A 361 -10.72 11.01 -7.25
N PHE A 362 -10.67 12.20 -7.82
CA PHE A 362 -9.92 12.43 -9.09
C PHE A 362 -8.41 12.24 -8.90
N PRO A 363 -7.71 12.92 -7.97
CA PRO A 363 -6.29 12.67 -7.75
C PRO A 363 -5.99 11.24 -7.34
N LEU A 364 -6.82 10.59 -6.51
CA LEU A 364 -6.64 9.17 -6.17
C LEU A 364 -6.65 8.28 -7.41
N ALA A 365 -7.54 8.53 -8.37
CA ALA A 365 -7.58 7.79 -9.63
C ALA A 365 -6.36 8.07 -10.53
N VAL A 366 -5.96 9.35 -10.67
CA VAL A 366 -4.78 9.75 -11.44
C VAL A 366 -3.52 9.05 -10.93
N PHE A 367 -3.27 9.16 -9.62
CA PHE A 367 -2.06 8.62 -9.00
C PHE A 367 -2.13 7.10 -8.74
N GLY A 368 -3.32 6.52 -8.76
CA GLY A 368 -3.47 5.07 -8.74
C GLY A 368 -3.09 4.37 -10.05
N ILE A 369 -3.19 5.06 -11.19
CA ILE A 369 -3.01 4.48 -12.53
C ILE A 369 -1.72 4.95 -13.20
N LEU A 370 -1.49 6.27 -13.23
CA LEU A 370 -0.46 6.86 -14.10
C LEU A 370 1.00 6.60 -13.67
N PRO A 371 1.38 6.55 -12.38
CA PRO A 371 2.76 6.28 -11.99
C PRO A 371 3.31 4.99 -12.57
N ASN A 372 2.57 3.88 -12.44
CA ASN A 372 2.97 2.58 -12.99
C ASN A 372 3.14 2.61 -14.53
N ALA A 373 2.26 3.35 -15.21
CA ALA A 373 2.35 3.53 -16.66
C ALA A 373 3.52 4.43 -17.09
N LEU A 374 3.89 5.43 -16.28
CA LEU A 374 5.03 6.31 -16.51
C LEU A 374 6.35 5.59 -16.26
N ILE A 375 6.45 4.77 -15.20
CA ILE A 375 7.62 3.92 -14.97
C ILE A 375 7.85 3.01 -16.17
N GLY A 376 6.78 2.38 -16.70
CA GLY A 376 6.88 1.54 -17.89
C GLY A 376 7.44 2.27 -19.11
N ASP A 377 7.01 3.53 -19.34
CA ASP A 377 7.52 4.37 -20.43
C ASP A 377 9.01 4.74 -20.21
N LEU A 378 9.39 5.08 -18.98
CA LEU A 378 10.78 5.40 -18.62
C LEU A 378 11.71 4.21 -18.83
N VAL A 379 11.26 3.01 -18.45
CA VAL A 379 12.01 1.76 -18.69
C VAL A 379 12.21 1.53 -20.18
N GLU A 380 11.18 1.73 -21.01
CA GLU A 380 11.30 1.54 -22.47
C GLU A 380 12.26 2.54 -23.11
N VAL A 381 12.23 3.80 -22.67
CA VAL A 381 13.16 4.83 -23.15
C VAL A 381 14.61 4.48 -22.74
N GLU A 382 14.82 4.05 -21.50
CA GLU A 382 16.14 3.66 -21.01
C GLU A 382 16.67 2.42 -21.75
N GLU A 383 15.81 1.43 -22.01
CA GLU A 383 16.17 0.24 -22.79
C GLU A 383 16.64 0.60 -24.21
N LYS A 384 15.98 1.57 -24.84
CA LYS A 384 16.36 2.07 -26.17
C LYS A 384 17.67 2.87 -26.14
N THR A 385 17.97 3.55 -25.03
CA THR A 385 19.15 4.42 -24.90
C THR A 385 20.39 3.64 -24.44
N SER A 386 20.25 2.75 -23.47
CA SER A 386 21.36 1.98 -22.88
C SER A 386 21.54 0.60 -23.51
N GLY A 387 20.58 0.12 -24.32
CA GLY A 387 20.56 -1.25 -24.85
C GLY A 387 20.35 -2.34 -23.80
N GLN A 388 19.99 -1.96 -22.56
CA GLN A 388 19.91 -2.87 -21.41
C GLN A 388 18.50 -2.91 -20.80
N ARG A 389 18.00 -4.11 -20.54
CA ARG A 389 16.69 -4.31 -19.87
C ARG A 389 16.85 -4.23 -18.35
N LEU A 390 16.56 -3.05 -17.78
CA LEU A 390 16.63 -2.78 -16.34
C LEU A 390 15.24 -2.74 -15.67
N SER A 391 14.23 -3.36 -16.28
CA SER A 391 12.83 -3.26 -15.85
C SER A 391 12.58 -3.59 -14.36
N GLY A 392 13.28 -4.58 -13.80
CA GLY A 392 13.08 -4.96 -12.39
C GLY A 392 13.65 -3.99 -11.35
N MET A 393 14.39 -2.95 -11.78
CA MET A 393 14.98 -1.96 -10.87
C MET A 393 14.25 -0.62 -10.85
N PHE A 394 13.42 -0.37 -11.86
CA PHE A 394 12.57 0.82 -11.90
C PHE A 394 11.23 0.62 -11.17
N PHE A 395 10.85 -0.61 -10.90
CA PHE A 395 9.71 -1.02 -10.08
C PHE A 395 10.15 -1.42 -8.68
#